data_6bae993cb35faf44f7ce719c71e01b25
#
_entry.id   6bae993cb35faf44f7ce719c71e01b25
#
_cell.length_a   1.000
_cell.length_b   1.000
_cell.length_c   1.000
_cell.angle_alpha   90.00
_cell.angle_beta   90.00
_cell.angle_gamma   90.00
#
_symmetry.space_group_name_H-M   'P 1'
#
loop_
_entity.id
_entity.type
_entity.pdbx_description
1 polymer ?
#
loop_
_entity_poly.entity_id
_entity_poly.type
_entity_poly.pdbx_seq_one_letter_code
_entity_poly.pdbx_strand_id
1 'polypeptide(L)'
;TTVQEETTRAIDPNKPMIALTFDDGPGQYTGKLLDALEKYNARASFFMCGYSLKRTDIPVDKLLKRMDALGCDLGNHTMNHCALDKVSKSKRKYEINGVNELVKKAVGYNPKFLRPPYGSGIRDAKVQKAAKMPIVCWSVDTLDWKTKSKKETVKSIMNSAKDGQIILMHDIHSWSVDAAIEAIPKLQKKGYQIISVSEM
;
A
#
# COMPACT_ATOMS: atom_id res chain seq x y z
N THR A 1 -8.44 25.88 -20.88
CA THR A 1 -7.36 24.94 -20.56
C THR A 1 -6.76 25.39 -19.25
N THR A 2 -7.34 24.95 -18.16
CA THR A 2 -6.81 25.19 -16.81
C THR A 2 -5.75 24.13 -16.56
N VAL A 3 -4.48 24.51 -16.64
CA VAL A 3 -3.37 23.73 -16.15
C VAL A 3 -3.55 23.66 -14.64
N GLN A 4 -3.94 22.51 -14.11
CA GLN A 4 -3.83 22.26 -12.67
C GLN A 4 -2.32 22.24 -12.37
N GLU A 5 -1.85 23.24 -11.64
CA GLU A 5 -0.55 23.18 -11.00
C GLU A 5 -0.55 21.94 -10.10
N GLU A 6 0.24 20.93 -10.46
CA GLU A 6 0.64 19.88 -9.54
C GLU A 6 1.33 20.58 -8.38
N THR A 7 0.61 20.73 -7.27
CA THR A 7 1.23 21.11 -6.00
C THR A 7 2.13 19.93 -5.59
N THR A 8 3.36 19.95 -6.09
CA THR A 8 4.39 19.03 -5.64
C THR A 8 4.56 19.26 -4.15
N ARG A 9 4.01 18.34 -3.36
CA ARG A 9 4.20 18.32 -1.91
C ARG A 9 5.71 18.21 -1.65
N ALA A 10 6.32 19.27 -1.15
CA ALA A 10 7.71 19.23 -0.74
C ALA A 10 7.84 18.37 0.53
N ILE A 11 8.64 17.31 0.44
CA ILE A 11 9.05 16.52 1.60
C ILE A 11 10.26 17.21 2.22
N ASP A 12 10.19 17.45 3.53
CA ASP A 12 11.30 18.03 4.28
C ASP A 12 12.20 16.87 4.79
N PRO A 13 13.41 16.70 4.26
CA PRO A 13 14.30 15.61 4.64
C PRO A 13 14.78 15.68 6.11
N ASN A 14 14.58 16.81 6.78
CA ASN A 14 14.94 17.00 8.19
C ASN A 14 13.82 16.62 9.17
N LYS A 15 12.64 16.25 8.66
CA LYS A 15 11.52 15.79 9.49
C LYS A 15 11.37 14.28 9.42
N PRO A 16 10.99 13.63 10.52
CA PRO A 16 10.80 12.18 10.52
C PRO A 16 9.66 11.77 9.58
N MET A 17 9.84 10.63 8.91
CA MET A 17 8.95 10.10 7.89
C MET A 17 8.42 8.72 8.27
N ILE A 18 7.17 8.45 7.94
CA ILE A 18 6.55 7.12 8.11
C ILE A 18 5.78 6.80 6.83
N ALA A 19 5.95 5.58 6.31
CA ALA A 19 5.12 5.04 5.25
C ALA A 19 4.02 4.15 5.85
N LEU A 20 2.76 4.55 5.66
CA LEU A 20 1.62 3.67 5.91
C LEU A 20 1.37 2.85 4.64
N THR A 21 1.32 1.53 4.78
CA THR A 21 1.16 0.63 3.65
C THR A 21 0.00 -0.34 3.88
N PHE A 22 -0.72 -0.64 2.80
CA PHE A 22 -1.95 -1.43 2.84
C PHE A 22 -1.87 -2.57 1.85
N ASP A 23 -2.06 -3.79 2.35
CA ASP A 23 -2.04 -5.01 1.56
C ASP A 23 -3.46 -5.53 1.27
N ASP A 24 -3.60 -6.41 0.27
CA ASP A 24 -4.79 -7.16 -0.14
C ASP A 24 -5.87 -6.37 -0.89
N GLY A 25 -5.82 -5.05 -0.88
CA GLY A 25 -6.83 -4.19 -1.50
C GLY A 25 -6.89 -4.24 -3.03
N PRO A 26 -7.72 -3.36 -3.64
CA PRO A 26 -8.63 -2.45 -2.99
C PRO A 26 -9.84 -3.15 -2.37
N GLY A 27 -10.37 -2.60 -1.28
CA GLY A 27 -11.55 -3.07 -0.58
C GLY A 27 -12.69 -2.04 -0.55
N GLN A 28 -13.80 -2.40 0.08
CA GLN A 28 -14.96 -1.49 0.22
C GLN A 28 -14.67 -0.26 1.09
N TYR A 29 -13.61 -0.29 1.91
CA TYR A 29 -13.21 0.80 2.78
C TYR A 29 -12.10 1.68 2.21
N THR A 30 -11.49 1.28 1.09
CA THR A 30 -10.38 1.99 0.46
C THR A 30 -10.76 3.44 0.10
N GLY A 31 -11.97 3.68 -0.42
CA GLY A 31 -12.43 5.04 -0.73
C GLY A 31 -12.42 5.98 0.49
N LYS A 32 -12.89 5.49 1.64
CA LYS A 32 -12.87 6.24 2.92
C LYS A 32 -11.43 6.55 3.38
N LEU A 33 -10.51 5.61 3.15
CA LEU A 33 -9.09 5.84 3.45
C LEU A 33 -8.51 6.94 2.55
N LEU A 34 -8.82 6.92 1.25
CA LEU A 34 -8.38 7.95 0.30
C LEU A 34 -8.91 9.34 0.66
N ASP A 35 -10.16 9.45 1.17
CA ASP A 35 -10.72 10.70 1.67
C ASP A 35 -9.86 11.28 2.81
N ALA A 36 -9.41 10.42 3.72
CA ALA A 36 -8.56 10.85 4.82
C ALA A 36 -7.14 11.23 4.37
N LEU A 37 -6.53 10.44 3.46
CA LEU A 37 -5.22 10.76 2.90
C LEU A 37 -5.24 12.14 2.21
N GLU A 38 -6.26 12.41 1.41
CA GLU A 38 -6.45 13.70 0.74
C GLU A 38 -6.63 14.83 1.77
N LYS A 39 -7.55 14.67 2.73
CA LYS A 39 -7.83 15.65 3.80
C LYS A 39 -6.57 16.05 4.57
N TYR A 40 -5.72 15.11 4.88
CA TYR A 40 -4.51 15.33 5.69
C TYR A 40 -3.25 15.53 4.84
N ASN A 41 -3.39 15.67 3.53
CA ASN A 41 -2.26 15.76 2.60
C ASN A 41 -1.20 14.68 2.88
N ALA A 42 -1.67 13.45 3.10
CA ALA A 42 -0.86 12.26 3.36
C ALA A 42 -0.83 11.37 2.12
N ARG A 43 0.21 10.57 1.98
CA ARG A 43 0.33 9.55 0.94
C ARG A 43 0.57 8.20 1.56
N ALA A 44 0.23 7.15 0.83
CA ALA A 44 0.38 5.76 1.26
C ALA A 44 0.84 4.89 0.09
N SER A 45 1.17 3.63 0.38
CA SER A 45 1.47 2.65 -0.66
C SER A 45 0.52 1.46 -0.53
N PHE A 46 -0.11 1.09 -1.64
CA PHE A 46 -1.12 0.04 -1.72
C PHE A 46 -0.56 -1.16 -2.48
N PHE A 47 -0.46 -2.32 -1.83
CA PHE A 47 -0.02 -3.57 -2.45
C PHE A 47 -1.24 -4.43 -2.74
N MET A 48 -1.68 -4.44 -3.98
CA MET A 48 -2.99 -4.94 -4.38
C MET A 48 -2.93 -6.38 -4.85
N CYS A 49 -3.95 -7.17 -4.46
CA CYS A 49 -4.16 -8.52 -4.96
C CYS A 49 -5.02 -8.56 -6.23
N GLY A 50 -4.70 -9.48 -7.12
CA GLY A 50 -5.43 -9.64 -8.39
C GLY A 50 -6.91 -9.98 -8.21
N TYR A 51 -7.27 -10.75 -7.18
CA TYR A 51 -8.68 -11.04 -6.87
C TYR A 51 -9.44 -9.77 -6.45
N SER A 52 -8.79 -8.85 -5.73
CA SER A 52 -9.38 -7.56 -5.34
C SER A 52 -9.49 -6.62 -6.54
N LEU A 53 -8.49 -6.62 -7.43
CA LEU A 53 -8.52 -5.84 -8.67
C LEU A 53 -9.59 -6.30 -9.68
N LYS A 54 -10.09 -7.52 -9.54
CA LYS A 54 -11.16 -8.07 -10.39
C LYS A 54 -12.57 -7.92 -9.80
N ARG A 55 -12.71 -7.29 -8.65
CA ARG A 55 -14.03 -7.05 -8.04
C ARG A 55 -14.90 -6.15 -8.92
N THR A 56 -16.19 -6.44 -8.92
CA THR A 56 -17.21 -5.69 -9.67
C THR A 56 -18.21 -4.97 -8.78
N ASP A 57 -18.17 -5.26 -7.49
CA ASP A 57 -19.04 -4.67 -6.46
C ASP A 57 -18.49 -3.36 -5.86
N ILE A 58 -17.26 -2.99 -6.24
CA ILE A 58 -16.65 -1.70 -5.93
C ILE A 58 -16.05 -1.07 -7.19
N PRO A 59 -15.89 0.26 -7.26
CA PRO A 59 -15.40 0.94 -8.44
C PRO A 59 -13.86 0.89 -8.54
N VAL A 60 -13.27 -0.29 -8.76
CA VAL A 60 -11.82 -0.54 -8.73
C VAL A 60 -11.03 0.47 -9.58
N ASP A 61 -11.39 0.66 -10.84
CA ASP A 61 -10.68 1.58 -11.74
C ASP A 61 -10.66 3.03 -11.22
N LYS A 62 -11.76 3.48 -10.62
CA LYS A 62 -11.84 4.82 -10.02
C LYS A 62 -10.95 4.93 -8.79
N LEU A 63 -10.87 3.87 -7.97
CA LEU A 63 -10.01 3.83 -6.80
C LEU A 63 -8.53 3.88 -7.19
N LEU A 64 -8.11 3.10 -8.18
CA LEU A 64 -6.72 3.10 -8.66
C LEU A 64 -6.31 4.47 -9.23
N LYS A 65 -7.17 5.05 -10.07
CA LYS A 65 -6.93 6.39 -10.63
C LYS A 65 -6.87 7.47 -9.53
N ARG A 66 -7.67 7.33 -8.47
CA ARG A 66 -7.63 8.25 -7.33
C ARG A 66 -6.36 8.07 -6.49
N MET A 67 -5.92 6.83 -6.24
CA MET A 67 -4.64 6.55 -5.58
C MET A 67 -3.49 7.23 -6.35
N ASP A 68 -3.47 7.07 -7.67
CA ASP A 68 -2.47 7.67 -8.55
C ASP A 68 -2.52 9.20 -8.50
N ALA A 69 -3.69 9.79 -8.64
CA ALA A 69 -3.89 11.25 -8.58
C ALA A 69 -3.48 11.86 -7.23
N LEU A 70 -3.60 11.11 -6.13
CA LEU A 70 -3.14 11.52 -4.81
C LEU A 70 -1.63 11.31 -4.60
N GLY A 71 -0.92 10.76 -5.58
CA GLY A 71 0.50 10.45 -5.49
C GLY A 71 0.83 9.27 -4.58
N CYS A 72 -0.13 8.38 -4.34
CA CYS A 72 0.10 7.12 -3.64
C CYS A 72 0.82 6.12 -4.54
N ASP A 73 1.58 5.19 -3.96
CA ASP A 73 2.17 4.10 -4.73
C ASP A 73 1.16 2.98 -4.98
N LEU A 74 1.18 2.50 -6.22
CA LEU A 74 0.49 1.28 -6.63
C LEU A 74 1.50 0.13 -6.68
N GLY A 75 1.33 -0.85 -5.81
CA GLY A 75 2.18 -2.02 -5.65
C GLY A 75 1.46 -3.32 -6.00
N ASN A 76 2.25 -4.36 -6.22
CA ASN A 76 1.80 -5.70 -6.57
C ASN A 76 1.87 -6.63 -5.35
N HIS A 77 0.75 -7.31 -5.03
CA HIS A 77 0.69 -8.31 -3.97
C HIS A 77 0.27 -9.69 -4.47
N THR A 78 0.56 -9.99 -5.74
CA THR A 78 0.22 -11.22 -6.47
C THR A 78 -1.26 -11.38 -6.83
N MET A 79 -1.54 -12.25 -7.78
CA MET A 79 -2.93 -12.48 -8.24
C MET A 79 -3.80 -13.13 -7.17
N ASN A 80 -3.27 -14.13 -6.45
CA ASN A 80 -4.03 -15.00 -5.56
C ASN A 80 -3.41 -15.10 -4.16
N HIS A 81 -2.63 -14.10 -3.73
CA HIS A 81 -2.01 -14.05 -2.41
C HIS A 81 -1.23 -15.33 -2.07
N CYS A 82 -0.40 -15.84 -2.98
CA CYS A 82 0.38 -17.06 -2.78
C CYS A 82 1.84 -16.76 -2.38
N ALA A 83 2.44 -17.70 -1.63
CA ALA A 83 3.86 -17.67 -1.32
C ALA A 83 4.69 -17.94 -2.59
N LEU A 84 5.34 -16.91 -3.12
CA LEU A 84 6.00 -16.94 -4.45
C LEU A 84 7.19 -17.92 -4.52
N ASP A 85 7.85 -18.19 -3.41
CA ASP A 85 8.96 -19.16 -3.31
C ASP A 85 8.48 -20.62 -3.33
N LYS A 86 7.19 -20.87 -3.04
CA LYS A 86 6.59 -22.21 -2.98
C LYS A 86 5.91 -22.66 -4.27
N VAL A 87 5.84 -21.79 -5.27
CA VAL A 87 5.13 -22.10 -6.52
C VAL A 87 6.09 -22.32 -7.68
N SER A 88 5.62 -22.98 -8.76
CA SER A 88 6.38 -23.20 -9.99
C SER A 88 6.76 -21.88 -10.67
N LYS A 89 7.74 -21.91 -11.55
CA LYS A 89 8.19 -20.75 -12.33
C LYS A 89 7.05 -20.15 -13.16
N SER A 90 6.23 -20.97 -13.80
CA SER A 90 5.09 -20.52 -14.60
C SER A 90 4.02 -19.87 -13.72
N LYS A 91 3.69 -20.47 -12.58
CA LYS A 91 2.73 -19.92 -11.62
C LYS A 91 3.23 -18.58 -11.05
N ARG A 92 4.50 -18.50 -10.65
CA ARG A 92 5.12 -17.25 -10.16
C ARG A 92 5.02 -16.12 -11.18
N LYS A 93 5.30 -16.42 -12.46
CA LYS A 93 5.15 -15.45 -13.54
C LYS A 93 3.70 -14.97 -13.69
N TYR A 94 2.73 -15.90 -13.64
CA TYR A 94 1.31 -15.56 -13.68
C TYR A 94 0.90 -14.66 -12.50
N GLU A 95 1.33 -15.01 -11.29
CA GLU A 95 1.00 -14.30 -10.06
C GLU A 95 1.48 -12.83 -10.08
N ILE A 96 2.66 -12.58 -10.64
CA ILE A 96 3.22 -11.24 -10.73
C ILE A 96 2.66 -10.49 -11.95
N ASN A 97 2.74 -11.08 -13.14
CA ASN A 97 2.37 -10.37 -14.36
C ASN A 97 0.88 -10.06 -14.44
N GLY A 98 0.02 -10.92 -13.87
CA GLY A 98 -1.41 -10.68 -13.89
C GLY A 98 -1.81 -9.37 -13.17
N VAL A 99 -1.21 -9.10 -12.01
CA VAL A 99 -1.44 -7.81 -11.33
C VAL A 99 -0.84 -6.65 -12.11
N ASN A 100 0.36 -6.83 -12.67
CA ASN A 100 0.99 -5.79 -13.48
C ASN A 100 0.08 -5.36 -14.65
N GLU A 101 -0.51 -6.33 -15.36
CA GLU A 101 -1.42 -6.06 -16.47
C GLU A 101 -2.68 -5.34 -16.03
N LEU A 102 -3.28 -5.74 -14.90
CA LEU A 102 -4.49 -5.11 -14.36
C LEU A 102 -4.23 -3.65 -13.95
N VAL A 103 -3.14 -3.38 -13.24
CA VAL A 103 -2.77 -2.02 -12.82
C VAL A 103 -2.43 -1.17 -14.04
N LYS A 104 -1.61 -1.70 -14.96
CA LYS A 104 -1.25 -0.97 -16.19
C LYS A 104 -2.48 -0.62 -17.04
N LYS A 105 -3.47 -1.49 -17.10
CA LYS A 105 -4.73 -1.20 -17.79
C LYS A 105 -5.48 -0.02 -17.17
N ALA A 106 -5.45 0.11 -15.84
CA ALA A 106 -6.18 1.16 -15.12
C ALA A 106 -5.49 2.52 -15.17
N VAL A 107 -4.14 2.56 -14.99
CA VAL A 107 -3.38 3.82 -14.81
C VAL A 107 -2.27 4.05 -15.84
N GLY A 108 -2.04 3.12 -16.78
CA GLY A 108 -1.09 3.29 -17.90
C GLY A 108 0.35 2.82 -17.63
N TYR A 109 0.69 2.45 -16.41
CA TYR A 109 2.03 1.98 -16.03
C TYR A 109 1.99 0.78 -15.09
N ASN A 110 3.11 0.05 -14.97
CA ASN A 110 3.23 -1.11 -14.08
C ASN A 110 3.35 -0.67 -12.61
N PRO A 111 2.95 -1.53 -11.64
CA PRO A 111 3.23 -1.31 -10.23
C PRO A 111 4.68 -0.95 -9.95
N LYS A 112 4.93 -0.04 -9.02
CA LYS A 112 6.30 0.41 -8.67
C LYS A 112 7.07 -0.66 -7.89
N PHE A 113 6.40 -1.46 -7.08
CA PHE A 113 6.97 -2.41 -6.14
C PHE A 113 6.22 -3.73 -6.13
N LEU A 114 6.91 -4.81 -5.77
CA LEU A 114 6.32 -6.08 -5.38
C LEU A 114 6.46 -6.25 -3.86
N ARG A 115 5.38 -6.63 -3.19
CA ARG A 115 5.42 -7.18 -1.84
C ARG A 115 4.94 -8.62 -1.89
N PRO A 116 5.84 -9.61 -1.69
CA PRO A 116 5.42 -11.01 -1.63
C PRO A 116 4.51 -11.25 -0.43
N PRO A 117 3.38 -11.97 -0.60
CA PRO A 117 2.53 -12.38 0.50
C PRO A 117 3.33 -13.08 1.61
N TYR A 118 2.95 -12.82 2.87
CA TYR A 118 3.63 -13.35 4.06
C TYR A 118 5.10 -12.92 4.22
N GLY A 119 5.62 -12.01 3.38
CA GLY A 119 7.05 -11.73 3.27
C GLY A 119 7.85 -12.92 2.73
N SER A 120 7.17 -13.94 2.17
CA SER A 120 7.79 -15.20 1.75
C SER A 120 8.59 -15.02 0.45
N GLY A 121 9.86 -15.46 0.48
CA GLY A 121 10.72 -15.43 -0.70
C GLY A 121 11.35 -14.07 -1.03
N ILE A 122 11.33 -13.08 -0.12
CA ILE A 122 11.95 -11.75 -0.36
C ILE A 122 13.43 -11.83 -0.69
N ARG A 123 14.13 -12.84 -0.16
CA ARG A 123 15.55 -13.12 -0.43
C ARG A 123 15.78 -14.27 -1.43
N ASP A 124 14.71 -14.87 -1.97
CA ASP A 124 14.81 -15.95 -2.94
C ASP A 124 15.18 -15.38 -4.33
N ALA A 125 16.30 -15.84 -4.89
CA ALA A 125 16.78 -15.37 -6.18
C ALA A 125 15.79 -15.62 -7.33
N LYS A 126 14.95 -16.67 -7.25
CA LYS A 126 13.94 -16.96 -8.26
C LYS A 126 12.79 -15.95 -8.19
N VAL A 127 12.41 -15.51 -6.98
CA VAL A 127 11.39 -14.47 -6.78
C VAL A 127 11.94 -13.12 -7.26
N GLN A 128 13.15 -12.74 -6.84
CA GLN A 128 13.80 -11.50 -7.28
C GLN A 128 13.93 -11.41 -8.80
N LYS A 129 14.37 -12.50 -9.44
CA LYS A 129 14.47 -12.57 -10.91
C LYS A 129 13.11 -12.44 -11.61
N ALA A 130 12.05 -12.97 -11.01
CA ALA A 130 10.70 -12.91 -11.58
C ALA A 130 10.03 -11.55 -11.38
N ALA A 131 10.32 -10.85 -10.29
CA ALA A 131 9.71 -9.58 -9.92
C ALA A 131 9.98 -8.48 -10.97
N LYS A 132 11.22 -8.34 -11.43
CA LYS A 132 11.67 -7.28 -12.36
C LYS A 132 11.33 -5.85 -11.86
N MET A 133 11.11 -5.71 -10.58
CA MET A 133 10.86 -4.46 -9.86
C MET A 133 11.38 -4.60 -8.42
N PRO A 134 11.62 -3.51 -7.70
CA PRO A 134 12.03 -3.57 -6.30
C PRO A 134 11.02 -4.34 -5.45
N ILE A 135 11.53 -5.13 -4.49
CA ILE A 135 10.72 -5.84 -3.51
C ILE A 135 10.74 -5.05 -2.21
N VAL A 136 9.56 -4.75 -1.69
CA VAL A 136 9.38 -3.97 -0.47
C VAL A 136 8.66 -4.83 0.57
N CYS A 137 9.21 -4.87 1.78
CA CYS A 137 8.59 -5.50 2.94
C CYS A 137 8.06 -4.44 3.91
N TRP A 138 7.95 -4.77 5.17
CA TRP A 138 7.56 -3.87 6.26
C TRP A 138 8.56 -3.98 7.41
N SER A 139 8.61 -2.96 8.23
CA SER A 139 9.37 -2.96 9.48
C SER A 139 8.48 -3.12 10.70
N VAL A 140 7.18 -2.83 10.55
CA VAL A 140 6.17 -2.96 11.61
C VAL A 140 4.94 -3.68 11.05
N ASP A 141 4.56 -4.81 11.66
CA ASP A 141 3.27 -5.46 11.47
C ASP A 141 2.32 -5.01 12.58
N THR A 142 1.23 -4.33 12.24
CA THR A 142 0.25 -3.87 13.23
C THR A 142 -0.59 -5.00 13.81
N LEU A 143 -0.55 -6.18 13.20
CA LEU A 143 -1.40 -7.32 13.52
C LEU A 143 -2.91 -7.01 13.44
N ASP A 144 -3.31 -6.05 12.60
CA ASP A 144 -4.70 -5.64 12.38
C ASP A 144 -5.58 -6.80 11.92
N TRP A 145 -5.03 -7.66 11.06
CA TRP A 145 -5.66 -8.89 10.57
C TRP A 145 -5.97 -9.90 11.69
N LYS A 146 -5.17 -9.89 12.77
CA LYS A 146 -5.29 -10.80 13.91
C LYS A 146 -6.16 -10.22 15.01
N THR A 147 -5.92 -8.98 15.42
CA THR A 147 -6.60 -8.32 16.53
C THR A 147 -8.03 -7.90 16.18
N LYS A 148 -8.27 -7.60 14.90
CA LYS A 148 -9.56 -7.11 14.39
C LYS A 148 -10.12 -5.95 15.21
N SER A 149 -9.24 -5.11 15.73
CA SER A 149 -9.55 -4.03 16.68
C SER A 149 -8.91 -2.72 16.23
N LYS A 150 -9.75 -1.71 15.97
CA LYS A 150 -9.31 -0.33 15.73
C LYS A 150 -8.36 0.15 16.84
N LYS A 151 -8.77 -0.03 18.10
CA LYS A 151 -8.00 0.44 19.27
C LYS A 151 -6.60 -0.16 19.33
N GLU A 152 -6.49 -1.50 19.16
CA GLU A 152 -5.19 -2.17 19.21
C GLU A 152 -4.34 -1.80 17.99
N THR A 153 -4.94 -1.63 16.81
CA THR A 153 -4.23 -1.19 15.61
C THR A 153 -3.68 0.23 15.78
N VAL A 154 -4.49 1.19 16.28
CA VAL A 154 -4.01 2.55 16.62
C VAL A 154 -2.86 2.51 17.61
N LYS A 155 -3.00 1.71 18.69
CA LYS A 155 -1.95 1.55 19.70
C LYS A 155 -0.66 1.00 19.09
N SER A 156 -0.76 0.00 18.23
CA SER A 156 0.39 -0.59 17.52
C SER A 156 1.10 0.46 16.66
N ILE A 157 0.35 1.21 15.83
CA ILE A 157 0.90 2.28 14.99
C ILE A 157 1.62 3.33 15.85
N MET A 158 0.94 3.84 16.90
CA MET A 158 1.47 4.94 17.71
C MET A 158 2.69 4.56 18.54
N ASN A 159 2.74 3.32 19.04
CA ASN A 159 3.87 2.81 19.83
C ASN A 159 5.09 2.46 18.96
N SER A 160 4.86 2.09 17.71
CA SER A 160 5.92 1.74 16.75
C SER A 160 6.39 2.92 15.92
N ALA A 161 5.77 4.10 16.09
CA ALA A 161 6.09 5.29 15.31
C ALA A 161 7.55 5.72 15.53
N LYS A 162 8.35 5.58 14.49
CA LYS A 162 9.76 5.97 14.44
C LYS A 162 10.09 6.37 13.00
N ASP A 163 11.06 7.25 12.84
CA ASP A 163 11.55 7.66 11.52
C ASP A 163 11.99 6.46 10.67
N GLY A 164 11.62 6.47 9.39
CA GLY A 164 11.93 5.42 8.44
C GLY A 164 11.08 4.15 8.56
N GLN A 165 10.03 4.10 9.39
CA GLN A 165 9.19 2.92 9.51
C GLN A 165 8.23 2.75 8.33
N ILE A 166 8.13 1.50 7.85
CA ILE A 166 7.14 1.03 6.88
C ILE A 166 6.14 0.16 7.66
N ILE A 167 4.92 0.66 7.79
CA ILE A 167 3.88 0.05 8.63
C ILE A 167 2.90 -0.74 7.77
N LEU A 168 2.74 -2.03 8.07
CA LEU A 168 1.81 -2.94 7.41
C LEU A 168 0.42 -2.85 8.04
N MET A 169 -0.58 -2.66 7.17
CA MET A 169 -2.02 -2.74 7.44
C MET A 169 -2.75 -3.35 6.24
N HIS A 170 -4.08 -3.49 6.35
CA HIS A 170 -4.92 -4.05 5.27
C HIS A 170 -6.17 -3.17 5.09
N ASP A 171 -6.34 -2.54 3.91
CA ASP A 171 -7.46 -1.63 3.61
C ASP A 171 -8.79 -2.33 3.28
N ILE A 172 -8.78 -3.65 3.30
CA ILE A 172 -9.98 -4.49 3.16
C ILE A 172 -10.80 -4.59 4.46
N HIS A 173 -10.28 -4.11 5.59
CA HIS A 173 -10.91 -4.19 6.90
C HIS A 173 -11.29 -2.81 7.45
N SER A 174 -12.54 -2.67 7.94
CA SER A 174 -13.03 -1.40 8.51
C SER A 174 -12.19 -0.93 9.70
N TRP A 175 -11.87 -1.83 10.64
CA TRP A 175 -11.08 -1.49 11.82
C TRP A 175 -9.66 -1.01 11.49
N SER A 176 -9.06 -1.53 10.43
CA SER A 176 -7.73 -1.13 9.97
C SER A 176 -7.78 0.26 9.33
N VAL A 177 -8.74 0.49 8.44
CA VAL A 177 -8.96 1.80 7.82
C VAL A 177 -9.31 2.85 8.86
N ASP A 178 -10.22 2.55 9.79
CA ASP A 178 -10.59 3.47 10.88
C ASP A 178 -9.42 3.78 11.81
N ALA A 179 -8.50 2.82 12.02
CA ALA A 179 -7.28 3.04 12.77
C ALA A 179 -6.31 3.96 12.03
N ALA A 180 -6.11 3.76 10.72
CA ALA A 180 -5.27 4.63 9.91
C ALA A 180 -5.79 6.07 9.90
N ILE A 181 -7.11 6.26 9.70
CA ILE A 181 -7.76 7.58 9.72
C ILE A 181 -7.54 8.31 11.04
N GLU A 182 -7.56 7.58 12.16
CA GLU A 182 -7.30 8.15 13.49
C GLU A 182 -5.81 8.42 13.73
N ALA A 183 -4.93 7.54 13.24
CA ALA A 183 -3.50 7.64 13.47
C ALA A 183 -2.83 8.76 12.65
N ILE A 184 -3.26 9.00 11.40
CA ILE A 184 -2.66 10.01 10.51
C ILE A 184 -2.52 11.38 11.18
N PRO A 185 -3.59 12.05 11.67
CA PRO A 185 -3.45 13.35 12.30
C PRO A 185 -2.65 13.32 13.60
N LYS A 186 -2.70 12.20 14.34
CA LYS A 186 -1.89 12.03 15.57
C LYS A 186 -0.40 11.95 15.27
N LEU A 187 -0.01 11.24 14.21
CA LEU A 187 1.36 11.16 13.75
C LEU A 187 1.86 12.51 13.23
N GLN A 188 1.05 13.21 12.45
CA GLN A 188 1.37 14.55 11.96
C GLN A 188 1.54 15.55 13.11
N LYS A 189 0.70 15.48 14.15
CA LYS A 189 0.85 16.30 15.37
C LYS A 189 2.16 16.02 16.12
N LYS A 190 2.70 14.79 16.00
CA LYS A 190 4.02 14.43 16.53
C LYS A 190 5.19 14.82 15.61
N GLY A 191 4.91 15.49 14.48
CA GLY A 191 5.92 15.96 13.54
C GLY A 191 6.27 15.00 12.40
N TYR A 192 5.63 13.83 12.32
CA TYR A 192 5.87 12.88 11.23
C TYR A 192 5.23 13.33 9.92
N GLN A 193 5.94 13.18 8.83
CA GLN A 193 5.41 13.23 7.48
C GLN A 193 4.91 11.84 7.10
N ILE A 194 3.66 11.74 6.63
CA ILE A 194 3.09 10.47 6.15
C ILE A 194 3.27 10.44 4.65
N ILE A 195 4.18 9.61 4.18
CA ILE A 195 4.66 9.57 2.81
C ILE A 195 4.44 8.18 2.19
N SER A 196 4.55 8.10 0.86
CA SER A 196 4.61 6.81 0.17
C SER A 196 6.01 6.18 0.28
N VAL A 197 6.12 4.90 0.00
CA VAL A 197 7.42 4.19 0.01
C VAL A 197 8.38 4.77 -1.04
N SER A 198 7.87 5.22 -2.19
CA SER A 198 8.72 5.82 -3.23
C SER A 198 9.24 7.21 -2.87
N GLU A 199 8.70 7.84 -1.85
CA GLU A 199 9.14 9.14 -1.32
C GLU A 199 10.12 8.99 -0.14
N MET A 200 10.28 7.76 0.40
CA MET A 200 11.18 7.45 1.51
C MET A 200 12.61 7.22 1.03
#